data_1643279421b546caf01584e4301549f3
#
_entry.id   1643279421b546caf01584e4301549f3
#
_cell.length_a   1.000
_cell.length_b   1.000
_cell.length_c   1.000
_cell.angle_alpha   90.00
_cell.angle_beta   90.00
_cell.angle_gamma   90.00
#
_symmetry.space_group_name_H-M   'P 1'
#
loop_
_entity.id
_entity.type
_entity.pdbx_description
1 polymer ?
#
loop_
_entity_poly.entity_id
_entity_poly.type
_entity_poly.pdbx_seq_one_letter_code
_entity_poly.pdbx_strand_id
1 'polypeptide(L)'
;MVNSKYQRRALTVLLMLGMASLSQAQDSRPVPRFPDGTPDLGPAPGEDGHWDGGVGNLSENFVEMNGAYLVHREDLDKVAPFRPWAKALVQFRLDSIGREDPHPRCAANGGPRQFHTPIGFEISQDQQHQRVYVMSGGGPHSWREIYMDGREHPAAEDYDPTYFGHSVGHWEGDTLVIDTVHFNERFWFARRPTGMVHTDALHLIEHISRPTYDKLHYEVTIDDPKAYTRPWTASWDVPWSDEEMEEYFCQDYNVDLDHIVGEEPE
;
A
#
# COMPACT_ATOMS: atom_id res chain seq x y z
N MET A 1 32.73 38.32 67.42
CA MET A 1 31.58 39.22 67.16
C MET A 1 31.54 39.57 65.69
N VAL A 2 30.37 39.69 65.23
CA VAL A 2 29.90 40.10 63.89
C VAL A 2 29.60 38.92 62.95
N ASN A 3 28.29 38.58 62.92
CA ASN A 3 27.56 37.78 61.95
C ASN A 3 27.45 38.52 60.61
N SER A 4 27.66 37.82 59.55
CA SER A 4 27.13 38.24 58.24
C SER A 4 26.44 37.07 57.49
N LYS A 5 25.14 37.17 57.49
CA LYS A 5 24.26 36.26 56.76
C LYS A 5 24.30 36.58 55.25
N TYR A 6 24.85 35.72 54.42
CA TYR A 6 24.66 35.78 52.97
C TYR A 6 23.43 34.98 52.59
N GLN A 7 22.35 35.68 52.27
CA GLN A 7 21.18 35.10 51.56
C GLN A 7 21.54 34.91 50.09
N ARG A 8 21.66 33.64 49.68
CA ARG A 8 21.71 33.30 48.26
C ARG A 8 20.26 33.21 47.72
N ARG A 9 19.86 34.17 46.91
CA ARG A 9 18.66 34.10 46.10
C ARG A 9 18.92 33.13 44.94
N ALA A 10 18.28 31.97 44.97
CA ALA A 10 18.23 31.07 43.84
C ALA A 10 17.27 31.66 42.79
N LEU A 11 17.83 32.04 41.65
CA LEU A 11 17.06 32.45 40.47
C LEU A 11 16.69 31.18 39.68
N THR A 12 15.44 30.72 39.82
CA THR A 12 14.92 29.59 39.01
C THR A 12 14.55 30.13 37.66
N VAL A 13 15.40 29.86 36.67
CA VAL A 13 15.07 30.11 35.24
C VAL A 13 14.24 28.94 34.75
N LEU A 14 12.95 29.20 34.54
CA LEU A 14 12.01 28.25 33.93
C LEU A 14 12.25 28.30 32.41
N LEU A 15 13.00 27.32 31.87
CA LEU A 15 13.10 27.11 30.42
C LEU A 15 11.79 26.47 29.95
N MET A 16 10.90 27.26 29.38
CA MET A 16 9.79 26.74 28.58
C MET A 16 10.35 26.25 27.23
N LEU A 17 10.59 24.95 27.13
CA LEU A 17 10.75 24.31 25.82
C LEU A 17 9.38 24.32 25.12
N GLY A 18 9.18 25.28 24.23
CA GLY A 18 8.11 25.25 23.27
C GLY A 18 8.34 24.07 22.31
N MET A 19 7.56 23.01 22.48
CA MET A 19 7.42 21.99 21.43
C MET A 19 6.73 22.67 20.23
N ALA A 20 7.53 23.13 19.28
CA ALA A 20 7.03 23.45 17.95
C ALA A 20 6.57 22.14 17.33
N SER A 21 5.27 21.89 17.31
CA SER A 21 4.67 20.91 16.45
C SER A 21 5.04 21.31 15.01
N LEU A 22 5.91 20.54 14.38
CA LEU A 22 6.10 20.59 12.92
C LEU A 22 4.79 20.13 12.31
N SER A 23 3.85 21.08 12.16
CA SER A 23 2.74 20.92 11.23
C SER A 23 3.40 20.80 9.86
N GLN A 24 3.35 19.62 9.25
CA GLN A 24 3.66 19.49 7.83
C GLN A 24 2.69 20.44 7.12
N ALA A 25 3.24 21.46 6.49
CA ALA A 25 2.44 22.37 5.69
C ALA A 25 1.84 21.52 4.55
N GLN A 26 0.53 21.41 4.53
CA GLN A 26 -0.19 20.76 3.43
C GLN A 26 0.14 21.52 2.14
N ASP A 27 0.49 20.79 1.08
CA ASP A 27 0.78 21.40 -0.22
C ASP A 27 -0.48 22.15 -0.70
N SER A 28 -0.31 23.42 -1.01
CA SER A 28 -1.42 24.29 -1.44
C SER A 28 -1.69 24.20 -2.94
N ARG A 29 -0.91 23.42 -3.69
CA ARG A 29 -1.16 23.20 -5.12
C ARG A 29 -2.56 22.59 -5.31
N PRO A 30 -3.33 23.00 -6.34
CA PRO A 30 -4.60 22.37 -6.64
C PRO A 30 -4.36 20.95 -7.17
N VAL A 31 -5.33 20.04 -6.95
CA VAL A 31 -5.34 18.72 -7.58
C VAL A 31 -5.35 18.90 -9.10
N PRO A 32 -4.39 18.32 -9.83
CA PRO A 32 -4.37 18.38 -11.30
C PRO A 32 -5.63 17.73 -11.87
N ARG A 33 -6.11 18.27 -13.01
CA ARG A 33 -7.28 17.72 -13.69
C ARG A 33 -7.10 17.75 -15.19
N PHE A 34 -7.67 16.77 -15.84
CA PHE A 34 -7.84 16.75 -17.30
C PHE A 34 -8.87 17.80 -17.76
N PRO A 35 -8.91 18.12 -19.07
CA PRO A 35 -9.83 19.13 -19.59
C PRO A 35 -11.32 18.81 -19.38
N ASP A 36 -11.68 17.53 -19.21
CA ASP A 36 -13.04 17.06 -18.91
C ASP A 36 -13.41 17.20 -17.41
N GLY A 37 -12.46 17.62 -16.57
CA GLY A 37 -12.62 17.77 -15.14
C GLY A 37 -12.23 16.56 -14.32
N THR A 38 -11.94 15.43 -14.94
CA THR A 38 -11.46 14.20 -14.26
C THR A 38 -10.17 14.48 -13.50
N PRO A 39 -10.01 14.03 -12.23
CA PRO A 39 -8.74 14.17 -11.52
C PRO A 39 -7.59 13.48 -12.25
N ASP A 40 -6.44 14.14 -12.32
CA ASP A 40 -5.20 13.51 -12.72
C ASP A 40 -4.54 12.87 -11.50
N LEU A 41 -4.40 11.56 -11.51
CA LEU A 41 -3.79 10.78 -10.43
C LEU A 41 -2.27 10.64 -10.60
N GLY A 42 -1.74 11.10 -11.74
CA GLY A 42 -0.31 11.12 -12.05
C GLY A 42 0.35 12.47 -11.78
N PRO A 43 1.60 12.66 -12.24
CA PRO A 43 2.27 13.95 -12.24
C PRO A 43 1.55 14.94 -13.17
N ALA A 44 1.51 16.20 -12.78
CA ALA A 44 0.97 17.24 -13.67
C ALA A 44 1.83 17.40 -14.94
N PRO A 45 1.28 17.86 -16.05
CA PRO A 45 2.06 18.01 -17.28
C PRO A 45 3.32 18.84 -17.11
N GLY A 46 4.49 18.23 -17.36
CA GLY A 46 5.81 18.85 -17.23
C GLY A 46 6.39 18.82 -15.80
N GLU A 47 5.75 18.11 -14.89
CA GLU A 47 6.27 17.81 -13.57
C GLU A 47 6.68 16.34 -13.49
N ASP A 48 7.67 16.05 -12.66
CA ASP A 48 8.05 14.69 -12.26
C ASP A 48 7.36 14.35 -10.95
N GLY A 49 7.34 13.08 -10.60
CA GLY A 49 6.86 12.63 -9.30
C GLY A 49 6.15 11.30 -9.33
N HIS A 50 5.97 10.72 -8.15
CA HIS A 50 5.35 9.42 -7.96
C HIS A 50 4.69 9.32 -6.58
N TRP A 51 3.89 8.29 -6.36
CA TRP A 51 3.31 7.96 -5.06
C TRP A 51 4.26 7.08 -4.27
N ASP A 52 4.64 7.52 -3.05
CA ASP A 52 5.50 6.73 -2.16
C ASP A 52 4.69 5.59 -1.50
N GLY A 53 4.79 4.41 -2.08
CA GLY A 53 4.12 3.20 -1.59
C GLY A 53 4.73 2.59 -0.31
N GLY A 54 5.76 3.21 0.29
CA GLY A 54 6.43 2.72 1.51
C GLY A 54 5.54 2.66 2.76
N VAL A 55 4.37 3.26 2.70
CA VAL A 55 3.37 3.37 3.76
C VAL A 55 2.24 2.35 3.60
N GLY A 56 1.28 2.39 4.50
CA GLY A 56 0.09 1.58 4.46
C GLY A 56 0.19 0.26 5.22
N ASN A 57 -0.98 -0.24 5.59
CA ASN A 57 -1.15 -1.51 6.28
C ASN A 57 -2.49 -2.14 5.88
N LEU A 58 -2.46 -3.29 5.27
CA LEU A 58 -3.65 -4.03 4.87
C LEU A 58 -4.28 -4.72 6.09
N SER A 59 -5.01 -3.94 6.88
CA SER A 59 -5.67 -4.39 8.10
C SER A 59 -6.98 -3.65 8.29
N GLU A 60 -8.05 -4.37 8.59
CA GLU A 60 -9.38 -3.80 8.84
C GLU A 60 -9.39 -2.88 10.06
N ASN A 61 -8.60 -3.21 11.08
CA ASN A 61 -8.60 -2.51 12.37
C ASN A 61 -7.24 -1.87 12.69
N PHE A 62 -6.60 -1.26 11.70
CA PHE A 62 -5.29 -0.63 11.88
C PHE A 62 -5.24 0.39 13.03
N VAL A 63 -6.29 1.17 13.19
CA VAL A 63 -6.40 2.16 14.28
C VAL A 63 -6.50 1.48 15.64
N GLU A 64 -7.27 0.39 15.77
CA GLU A 64 -7.37 -0.39 17.01
C GLU A 64 -6.05 -1.06 17.40
N MET A 65 -5.20 -1.33 16.42
CA MET A 65 -3.84 -1.82 16.64
C MET A 65 -2.85 -0.70 16.97
N ASN A 66 -3.31 0.51 17.26
CA ASN A 66 -2.50 1.72 17.52
C ASN A 66 -1.54 2.07 16.36
N GLY A 67 -1.93 1.80 15.14
CA GLY A 67 -1.09 2.05 13.96
C GLY A 67 0.16 1.16 13.89
N ALA A 68 0.20 0.03 14.60
CA ALA A 68 1.36 -0.85 14.61
C ALA A 68 1.58 -1.51 13.25
N TYR A 69 2.76 -1.30 12.65
CA TYR A 69 3.15 -1.96 11.41
C TYR A 69 3.61 -3.41 11.62
N LEU A 70 4.03 -3.75 12.83
CA LEU A 70 4.34 -5.12 13.21
C LEU A 70 3.09 -5.77 13.81
N VAL A 71 2.64 -6.85 13.20
CA VAL A 71 1.49 -7.61 13.66
C VAL A 71 1.95 -8.81 14.47
N HIS A 72 1.41 -8.95 15.67
CA HIS A 72 1.63 -10.11 16.55
C HIS A 72 0.53 -11.16 16.35
N ARG A 73 0.78 -12.38 16.80
CA ARG A 73 -0.21 -13.49 16.70
C ARG A 73 -1.55 -13.16 17.34
N GLU A 74 -1.52 -12.49 18.48
CA GLU A 74 -2.71 -12.09 19.23
C GLU A 74 -3.57 -11.05 18.50
N ASP A 75 -2.99 -10.33 17.54
CA ASP A 75 -3.67 -9.27 16.80
C ASP A 75 -4.30 -9.73 15.48
N LEU A 76 -4.06 -10.97 15.06
CA LEU A 76 -4.55 -11.46 13.75
C LEU A 76 -6.07 -11.34 13.59
N ASP A 77 -6.84 -11.50 14.66
CA ASP A 77 -8.29 -11.32 14.60
C ASP A 77 -8.72 -9.84 14.40
N LYS A 78 -7.81 -8.89 14.65
CA LYS A 78 -8.01 -7.47 14.35
C LYS A 78 -7.58 -7.12 12.93
N VAL A 79 -6.71 -7.92 12.33
CA VAL A 79 -6.21 -7.69 10.97
C VAL A 79 -7.30 -7.95 9.94
N ALA A 80 -7.88 -9.16 9.98
CA ALA A 80 -8.91 -9.55 9.03
C ALA A 80 -9.75 -10.73 9.58
N PRO A 81 -10.98 -10.94 9.07
CA PRO A 81 -11.86 -12.03 9.49
C PRO A 81 -11.46 -13.38 8.87
N PHE A 82 -10.26 -13.85 9.18
CA PHE A 82 -9.70 -15.07 8.61
C PHE A 82 -10.54 -16.31 8.88
N ARG A 83 -10.59 -17.22 7.91
CA ARG A 83 -10.94 -18.61 8.19
C ARG A 83 -9.82 -19.33 8.96
N PRO A 84 -10.10 -20.39 9.72
CA PRO A 84 -9.09 -21.04 10.57
C PRO A 84 -7.81 -21.44 9.84
N TRP A 85 -7.91 -22.01 8.65
CA TRP A 85 -6.75 -22.41 7.85
C TRP A 85 -5.93 -21.19 7.39
N ALA A 86 -6.60 -20.13 6.94
CA ALA A 86 -5.96 -18.92 6.49
C ALA A 86 -5.20 -18.23 7.63
N LYS A 87 -5.82 -18.13 8.82
CA LYS A 87 -5.18 -17.64 10.04
C LYS A 87 -3.94 -18.45 10.41
N ALA A 88 -4.04 -19.78 10.38
CA ALA A 88 -2.91 -20.65 10.69
C ALA A 88 -1.74 -20.48 9.71
N LEU A 89 -2.03 -20.30 8.42
CA LEU A 89 -1.01 -20.06 7.40
C LEU A 89 -0.35 -18.69 7.58
N VAL A 90 -1.12 -17.63 7.87
CA VAL A 90 -0.56 -16.30 8.15
C VAL A 90 0.32 -16.34 9.39
N GLN A 91 -0.10 -17.05 10.46
CA GLN A 91 0.73 -17.28 11.65
C GLN A 91 2.07 -17.93 11.31
N PHE A 92 2.03 -19.02 10.55
CA PHE A 92 3.24 -19.73 10.11
C PHE A 92 4.17 -18.81 9.33
N ARG A 93 3.63 -18.01 8.40
CA ARG A 93 4.40 -17.05 7.60
C ARG A 93 5.00 -15.92 8.44
N LEU A 94 4.29 -15.44 9.46
CA LEU A 94 4.82 -14.46 10.42
C LEU A 94 5.95 -15.06 11.27
N ASP A 95 5.81 -16.29 11.73
CA ASP A 95 6.83 -16.98 12.54
C ASP A 95 8.10 -17.25 11.74
N SER A 96 7.98 -17.51 10.45
CA SER A 96 9.12 -17.66 9.54
C SER A 96 9.68 -16.31 9.05
N ILE A 97 9.22 -15.19 9.62
CA ILE A 97 9.65 -13.82 9.26
C ILE A 97 9.45 -13.54 7.75
N GLY A 98 8.42 -14.14 7.15
CA GLY A 98 8.13 -13.96 5.73
C GLY A 98 9.16 -14.59 4.77
N ARG A 99 9.96 -15.56 5.24
CA ARG A 99 11.02 -16.23 4.45
C ARG A 99 10.58 -16.69 3.07
N GLU A 100 9.33 -17.16 2.95
CA GLU A 100 8.77 -17.71 1.72
C GLU A 100 8.07 -16.65 0.85
N ASP A 101 8.13 -15.35 1.22
CA ASP A 101 7.53 -14.30 0.43
C ASP A 101 8.14 -14.32 -0.98
N PRO A 102 7.31 -14.48 -2.03
CA PRO A 102 7.83 -14.53 -3.39
C PRO A 102 8.34 -13.18 -3.91
N HIS A 103 7.92 -12.06 -3.30
CA HIS A 103 8.30 -10.73 -3.77
C HIS A 103 9.80 -10.41 -3.62
N PRO A 104 10.50 -10.71 -2.52
CA PRO A 104 11.95 -10.60 -2.45
C PRO A 104 12.69 -11.47 -3.49
N ARG A 105 12.02 -12.48 -4.05
CA ARG A 105 12.51 -13.29 -5.17
C ARG A 105 12.07 -12.75 -6.54
N CYS A 106 11.76 -11.48 -6.61
CA CYS A 106 11.36 -10.75 -7.82
C CYS A 106 10.01 -11.21 -8.44
N ALA A 107 9.11 -11.79 -7.64
CA ALA A 107 7.73 -11.96 -8.09
C ALA A 107 6.98 -10.62 -8.03
N ALA A 108 6.02 -10.45 -8.93
CA ALA A 108 5.22 -9.22 -8.98
C ALA A 108 4.39 -9.02 -7.70
N ASN A 109 4.19 -7.76 -7.34
CA ASN A 109 3.40 -7.32 -6.20
C ASN A 109 1.92 -7.16 -6.60
N GLY A 110 1.21 -8.28 -6.72
CA GLY A 110 -0.19 -8.28 -7.14
C GLY A 110 -1.14 -7.66 -6.10
N GLY A 111 -2.32 -7.28 -6.58
CA GLY A 111 -3.42 -6.75 -5.76
C GLY A 111 -3.03 -5.52 -4.95
N PRO A 112 -3.55 -5.39 -3.71
CA PRO A 112 -3.31 -4.21 -2.87
C PRO A 112 -1.83 -3.95 -2.54
N ARG A 113 -0.97 -4.98 -2.63
CA ARG A 113 0.45 -4.85 -2.38
C ARG A 113 1.13 -3.83 -3.29
N GLN A 114 0.58 -3.60 -4.48
CA GLN A 114 1.06 -2.59 -5.41
C GLN A 114 1.08 -1.19 -4.78
N PHE A 115 0.11 -0.88 -3.92
CA PHE A 115 -0.09 0.43 -3.30
C PHE A 115 0.65 0.61 -1.95
N HIS A 116 1.40 -0.38 -1.48
CA HIS A 116 2.19 -0.27 -0.25
C HIS A 116 3.54 -1.01 -0.31
N THR A 117 4.12 -1.10 -1.51
CA THR A 117 5.48 -1.59 -1.73
C THR A 117 6.46 -0.41 -1.82
N PRO A 118 7.68 -0.50 -1.24
CA PRO A 118 8.71 0.53 -1.38
C PRO A 118 9.06 0.83 -2.83
N ILE A 119 9.69 1.98 -3.08
CA ILE A 119 10.06 2.56 -4.38
C ILE A 119 8.84 3.20 -5.08
N GLY A 120 7.66 2.99 -4.56
CA GLY A 120 6.48 3.69 -5.03
C GLY A 120 5.88 3.17 -6.32
N PHE A 121 4.95 3.95 -6.85
CA PHE A 121 4.24 3.67 -8.07
C PHE A 121 3.77 4.97 -8.73
N GLU A 122 3.56 4.90 -10.03
CA GLU A 122 2.96 5.98 -10.82
C GLU A 122 1.61 5.52 -11.39
N ILE A 123 0.65 6.44 -11.50
CA ILE A 123 -0.63 6.21 -12.16
C ILE A 123 -0.65 7.04 -13.45
N SER A 124 -0.82 6.40 -14.58
CA SER A 124 -0.96 7.03 -15.89
C SER A 124 -2.35 6.79 -16.46
N GLN A 125 -3.01 7.84 -16.90
CA GLN A 125 -4.37 7.80 -17.42
C GLN A 125 -4.38 8.09 -18.93
N ASP A 126 -4.59 7.05 -19.73
CA ASP A 126 -4.77 7.17 -21.19
C ASP A 126 -6.25 7.36 -21.53
N GLN A 127 -6.69 8.60 -21.56
CA GLN A 127 -8.08 8.93 -21.89
C GLN A 127 -8.48 8.54 -23.32
N GLN A 128 -7.52 8.60 -24.26
CA GLN A 128 -7.80 8.27 -25.66
C GLN A 128 -8.14 6.78 -25.84
N HIS A 129 -7.42 5.90 -25.15
CA HIS A 129 -7.64 4.46 -25.22
C HIS A 129 -8.50 3.92 -24.08
N GLN A 130 -9.00 4.80 -23.19
CA GLN A 130 -9.80 4.45 -22.02
C GLN A 130 -9.09 3.39 -21.15
N ARG A 131 -7.88 3.73 -20.70
CA ARG A 131 -7.05 2.88 -19.83
C ARG A 131 -6.46 3.70 -18.69
N VAL A 132 -6.32 3.04 -17.56
CA VAL A 132 -5.48 3.51 -16.49
C VAL A 132 -4.41 2.46 -16.23
N TYR A 133 -3.17 2.90 -16.07
CA TYR A 133 -2.02 2.06 -15.77
C TYR A 133 -1.50 2.41 -14.40
N VAL A 134 -1.26 1.40 -13.56
CA VAL A 134 -0.51 1.55 -12.32
C VAL A 134 0.84 0.90 -12.53
N MET A 135 1.89 1.71 -12.59
CA MET A 135 3.26 1.29 -12.85
C MET A 135 4.02 1.21 -11.53
N SER A 136 4.51 0.03 -11.18
CA SER A 136 5.25 -0.21 -9.93
C SER A 136 6.73 -0.01 -10.12
N GLY A 137 7.37 0.82 -9.30
CA GLY A 137 8.83 0.98 -9.24
C GLY A 137 9.51 -0.23 -8.60
N GLY A 138 8.87 -0.84 -7.60
CA GLY A 138 9.43 -1.99 -6.89
C GLY A 138 9.14 -3.35 -7.54
N GLY A 139 10.00 -4.32 -7.29
CA GLY A 139 9.89 -5.66 -7.83
C GLY A 139 10.35 -5.78 -9.29
N PRO A 140 9.65 -6.55 -10.15
CA PRO A 140 10.07 -6.80 -11.52
C PRO A 140 9.62 -5.73 -12.53
N HIS A 141 9.54 -4.46 -12.16
CA HIS A 141 9.02 -3.40 -13.04
C HIS A 141 7.75 -3.85 -13.76
N SER A 142 6.65 -3.86 -13.05
CA SER A 142 5.39 -4.36 -13.55
C SER A 142 4.35 -3.24 -13.63
N TRP A 143 3.41 -3.41 -14.53
CA TRP A 143 2.26 -2.53 -14.62
C TRP A 143 0.97 -3.32 -14.58
N ARG A 144 -0.08 -2.69 -14.05
CA ARG A 144 -1.44 -3.18 -14.06
C ARG A 144 -2.24 -2.31 -15.01
N GLU A 145 -3.02 -2.92 -15.88
CA GLU A 145 -3.93 -2.25 -16.80
C GLU A 145 -5.36 -2.32 -16.25
N ILE A 146 -6.04 -1.20 -16.24
CA ILE A 146 -7.42 -1.04 -15.82
C ILE A 146 -8.22 -0.54 -17.01
N TYR A 147 -9.24 -1.29 -17.40
CA TYR A 147 -10.08 -0.98 -18.54
C TYR A 147 -11.20 -0.03 -18.15
N MET A 148 -11.26 1.15 -18.78
CA MET A 148 -12.24 2.21 -18.51
C MET A 148 -13.34 2.28 -19.57
N ASP A 149 -13.43 1.32 -20.48
CA ASP A 149 -14.31 1.31 -21.65
C ASP A 149 -15.67 0.63 -21.38
N GLY A 150 -15.98 0.32 -20.12
CA GLY A 150 -17.25 -0.25 -19.70
C GLY A 150 -17.43 -1.74 -20.06
N ARG A 151 -16.34 -2.43 -20.38
CA ARG A 151 -16.39 -3.88 -20.61
C ARG A 151 -16.72 -4.65 -19.34
N GLU A 152 -17.25 -5.86 -19.53
CA GLU A 152 -17.40 -6.83 -18.45
C GLU A 152 -16.12 -7.65 -18.26
N HIS A 153 -16.00 -8.34 -17.11
CA HIS A 153 -14.96 -9.34 -16.93
C HIS A 153 -15.19 -10.54 -17.86
N PRO A 154 -14.12 -11.13 -18.40
CA PRO A 154 -14.23 -12.39 -19.13
C PRO A 154 -14.73 -13.50 -18.19
N ALA A 155 -15.33 -14.53 -18.76
CA ALA A 155 -15.66 -15.73 -17.98
C ALA A 155 -14.37 -16.41 -17.49
N ALA A 156 -14.42 -17.09 -16.32
CA ALA A 156 -13.23 -17.66 -15.71
C ALA A 156 -12.55 -18.73 -16.60
N GLU A 157 -13.32 -19.43 -17.42
CA GLU A 157 -12.82 -20.41 -18.38
C GLU A 157 -12.11 -19.80 -19.60
N ASP A 158 -12.32 -18.51 -19.84
CA ASP A 158 -11.75 -17.76 -20.98
C ASP A 158 -10.57 -16.87 -20.60
N TYR A 159 -10.12 -16.91 -19.33
CA TYR A 159 -9.06 -16.03 -18.83
C TYR A 159 -8.06 -16.76 -17.96
N ASP A 160 -6.79 -16.71 -18.33
CA ASP A 160 -5.70 -17.25 -17.52
C ASP A 160 -5.42 -16.31 -16.32
N PRO A 161 -5.53 -16.78 -15.06
CA PRO A 161 -5.30 -15.96 -13.88
C PRO A 161 -3.90 -15.36 -13.83
N THR A 162 -3.81 -14.05 -13.50
CA THR A 162 -2.57 -13.29 -13.49
C THR A 162 -2.25 -12.71 -12.10
N TYR A 163 -1.07 -12.11 -11.92
CA TYR A 163 -0.71 -11.41 -10.69
C TYR A 163 -1.59 -10.18 -10.41
N PHE A 164 -2.09 -9.53 -11.45
CA PHE A 164 -2.90 -8.30 -11.36
C PHE A 164 -4.37 -8.54 -11.65
N GLY A 165 -4.76 -9.77 -11.99
CA GLY A 165 -6.12 -10.09 -12.36
C GLY A 165 -6.57 -9.40 -13.65
N HIS A 166 -7.89 -9.35 -13.85
CA HIS A 166 -8.54 -8.54 -14.87
C HIS A 166 -9.27 -7.40 -14.18
N SER A 167 -8.91 -6.15 -14.49
CA SER A 167 -9.43 -4.95 -13.83
C SER A 167 -10.30 -4.14 -14.76
N VAL A 168 -11.50 -3.80 -14.32
CA VAL A 168 -12.38 -2.82 -14.98
C VAL A 168 -12.61 -1.66 -14.04
N GLY A 169 -12.72 -0.44 -14.57
CA GLY A 169 -12.86 0.76 -13.74
C GLY A 169 -13.89 1.73 -14.29
N HIS A 170 -14.35 2.60 -13.41
CA HIS A 170 -15.19 3.75 -13.75
C HIS A 170 -14.99 4.86 -12.72
N TRP A 171 -15.43 6.07 -13.08
CA TRP A 171 -15.38 7.21 -12.17
C TRP A 171 -16.70 7.40 -11.43
N GLU A 172 -16.62 7.57 -10.12
CA GLU A 172 -17.71 8.04 -9.26
C GLU A 172 -17.33 9.41 -8.66
N GLY A 173 -17.74 10.48 -9.33
CA GLY A 173 -17.26 11.82 -9.00
C GLY A 173 -15.74 11.92 -9.16
N ASP A 174 -15.02 12.22 -8.07
CA ASP A 174 -13.55 12.33 -8.03
C ASP A 174 -12.86 11.02 -7.59
N THR A 175 -13.59 9.92 -7.52
CA THR A 175 -13.08 8.61 -7.10
C THR A 175 -13.03 7.63 -8.27
N LEU A 176 -11.88 7.06 -8.55
CA LEU A 176 -11.72 5.93 -9.45
C LEU A 176 -12.11 4.67 -8.69
N VAL A 177 -13.16 3.99 -9.15
CA VAL A 177 -13.59 2.68 -8.64
C VAL A 177 -13.09 1.59 -9.56
N ILE A 178 -12.44 0.58 -9.00
CA ILE A 178 -11.85 -0.52 -9.76
C ILE A 178 -12.38 -1.85 -9.22
N ASP A 179 -12.94 -2.65 -10.10
CA ASP A 179 -13.36 -4.02 -9.87
C ASP A 179 -12.32 -4.98 -10.45
N THR A 180 -11.86 -5.98 -9.69
CA THR A 180 -10.80 -6.89 -10.14
C THR A 180 -11.02 -8.31 -9.67
N VAL A 181 -10.96 -9.23 -10.63
CA VAL A 181 -11.09 -10.68 -10.46
C VAL A 181 -9.97 -11.42 -11.20
N HIS A 182 -9.95 -12.74 -11.14
CA HIS A 182 -9.01 -13.63 -11.85
C HIS A 182 -7.55 -13.47 -11.44
N PHE A 183 -7.30 -13.36 -10.14
CA PHE A 183 -5.96 -13.40 -9.59
C PHE A 183 -5.39 -14.82 -9.56
N ASN A 184 -4.08 -14.96 -9.82
CA ASN A 184 -3.38 -16.20 -9.51
C ASN A 184 -2.93 -16.21 -8.03
N GLU A 185 -2.56 -17.38 -7.51
CA GLU A 185 -2.13 -17.55 -6.11
C GLU A 185 -0.61 -17.44 -5.92
N ARG A 186 0.13 -16.85 -6.87
CA ARG A 186 1.60 -16.84 -6.91
C ARG A 186 2.23 -15.68 -6.17
N PHE A 187 1.47 -14.87 -5.43
CA PHE A 187 1.96 -13.72 -4.67
C PHE A 187 1.31 -13.64 -3.29
N TRP A 188 1.96 -12.94 -2.37
CA TRP A 188 1.34 -12.52 -1.13
C TRP A 188 0.82 -11.09 -1.32
N PHE A 189 -0.45 -10.89 -1.10
CA PHE A 189 -1.09 -9.62 -1.48
C PHE A 189 -0.96 -8.51 -0.43
N ALA A 190 -0.14 -8.71 0.60
CA ALA A 190 0.25 -7.66 1.52
C ALA A 190 1.71 -7.78 1.94
N ARG A 191 2.37 -6.63 2.04
CA ARG A 191 3.66 -6.47 2.68
C ARG A 191 3.51 -6.35 4.21
N ARG A 192 2.46 -5.66 4.63
CA ARG A 192 2.12 -5.43 6.04
C ARG A 192 0.63 -5.68 6.26
N PRO A 193 0.23 -6.61 7.12
CA PRO A 193 1.12 -7.63 7.70
C PRO A 193 1.67 -8.58 6.65
N THR A 194 2.87 -9.07 6.88
CA THR A 194 3.47 -10.03 5.96
C THR A 194 2.71 -11.36 5.98
N GLY A 195 2.67 -12.04 4.86
CA GLY A 195 2.09 -13.37 4.78
C GLY A 195 0.58 -13.43 4.54
N MET A 196 -0.08 -12.30 4.27
CA MET A 196 -1.51 -12.29 3.94
C MET A 196 -1.82 -13.23 2.78
N VAL A 197 -2.90 -14.00 2.94
CA VAL A 197 -3.32 -15.04 2.02
C VAL A 197 -4.53 -14.63 1.22
N HIS A 198 -4.58 -15.14 0.00
CA HIS A 198 -5.76 -15.12 -0.85
C HIS A 198 -5.83 -16.42 -1.64
N THR A 199 -6.93 -16.62 -2.33
CA THR A 199 -7.17 -17.77 -3.21
C THR A 199 -7.56 -17.30 -4.61
N ASP A 200 -7.83 -18.25 -5.49
CA ASP A 200 -8.43 -18.01 -6.83
C ASP A 200 -9.82 -17.35 -6.78
N ALA A 201 -10.46 -17.33 -5.61
CA ALA A 201 -11.74 -16.66 -5.40
C ALA A 201 -11.62 -15.18 -5.02
N LEU A 202 -10.40 -14.63 -5.00
CA LEU A 202 -10.17 -13.24 -4.64
C LEU A 202 -10.89 -12.29 -5.61
N HIS A 203 -11.72 -11.42 -5.05
CA HIS A 203 -12.36 -10.29 -5.71
C HIS A 203 -12.03 -9.01 -4.94
N LEU A 204 -11.57 -8.00 -5.62
CA LEU A 204 -11.23 -6.70 -5.04
C LEU A 204 -12.13 -5.62 -5.61
N ILE A 205 -12.66 -4.77 -4.73
CA ILE A 205 -13.24 -3.47 -5.09
C ILE A 205 -12.34 -2.40 -4.48
N GLU A 206 -11.76 -1.56 -5.32
CA GLU A 206 -10.80 -0.54 -4.91
C GLU A 206 -11.34 0.86 -5.21
N HIS A 207 -11.10 1.80 -4.30
CA HIS A 207 -11.46 3.20 -4.44
C HIS A 207 -10.20 4.04 -4.33
N ILE A 208 -9.90 4.81 -5.37
CA ILE A 208 -8.72 5.68 -5.42
C ILE A 208 -9.17 7.10 -5.63
N SER A 209 -8.77 8.01 -4.75
CA SER A 209 -9.02 9.44 -4.89
C SER A 209 -7.78 10.25 -4.55
N ARG A 210 -7.67 11.46 -5.09
CA ARG A 210 -6.60 12.42 -4.79
C ARG A 210 -7.22 13.65 -4.12
N PRO A 211 -7.44 13.61 -2.79
CA PRO A 211 -8.12 14.70 -2.06
C PRO A 211 -7.29 15.99 -2.02
N THR A 212 -5.97 15.90 -2.08
CA THR A 212 -5.05 17.03 -2.16
C THR A 212 -3.94 16.73 -3.17
N TYR A 213 -3.14 17.75 -3.53
CA TYR A 213 -2.04 17.55 -4.48
C TYR A 213 -1.07 16.45 -4.03
N ASP A 214 -0.74 16.44 -2.75
CA ASP A 214 0.29 15.63 -2.11
C ASP A 214 -0.22 14.32 -1.48
N LYS A 215 -1.50 13.98 -1.71
CA LYS A 215 -2.13 12.82 -1.07
C LYS A 215 -3.00 12.03 -2.02
N LEU A 216 -2.77 10.72 -2.07
CA LEU A 216 -3.69 9.74 -2.64
C LEU A 216 -4.35 8.98 -1.50
N HIS A 217 -5.67 8.87 -1.51
CA HIS A 217 -6.41 7.98 -0.63
C HIS A 217 -6.71 6.69 -1.37
N TYR A 218 -6.29 5.56 -0.80
CA TYR A 218 -6.56 4.22 -1.30
C TYR A 218 -7.41 3.45 -0.29
N GLU A 219 -8.52 2.92 -0.75
CA GLU A 219 -9.37 2.01 0.00
C GLU A 219 -9.60 0.74 -0.82
N VAL A 220 -9.60 -0.41 -0.17
CA VAL A 220 -9.84 -1.70 -0.81
C VAL A 220 -10.74 -2.57 0.01
N THR A 221 -11.78 -3.10 -0.60
CA THR A 221 -12.61 -4.19 -0.08
C THR A 221 -12.12 -5.51 -0.64
N ILE A 222 -11.80 -6.43 0.25
CA ILE A 222 -11.33 -7.78 -0.06
C ILE A 222 -12.50 -8.74 0.15
N ASP A 223 -12.92 -9.42 -0.91
CA ASP A 223 -13.87 -10.51 -0.86
C ASP A 223 -13.22 -11.80 -1.39
N ASP A 224 -12.87 -12.68 -0.47
CA ASP A 224 -12.36 -14.02 -0.78
C ASP A 224 -13.01 -15.01 0.18
N PRO A 225 -14.15 -15.59 -0.21
CA PRO A 225 -14.94 -16.45 0.66
C PRO A 225 -14.25 -17.79 1.00
N LYS A 226 -13.16 -18.12 0.32
CA LYS A 226 -12.34 -19.31 0.67
C LYS A 226 -11.33 -19.00 1.77
N ALA A 227 -10.84 -17.74 1.88
CA ALA A 227 -9.85 -17.31 2.87
C ALA A 227 -10.46 -16.59 4.08
N TYR A 228 -11.55 -15.85 3.89
CA TYR A 228 -12.19 -15.01 4.90
C TYR A 228 -13.62 -15.42 5.17
N THR A 229 -14.14 -15.09 6.34
CA THR A 229 -15.51 -15.43 6.76
C THR A 229 -16.56 -14.42 6.27
N ARG A 230 -16.12 -13.24 5.86
CA ARG A 230 -16.89 -12.15 5.23
C ARG A 230 -15.97 -11.22 4.46
N PRO A 231 -16.49 -10.39 3.55
CA PRO A 231 -15.74 -9.28 2.99
C PRO A 231 -15.27 -8.32 4.10
N TRP A 232 -14.14 -7.65 3.86
CA TRP A 232 -13.55 -6.68 4.77
C TRP A 232 -12.80 -5.60 4.02
N THR A 233 -12.64 -4.43 4.63
CA THR A 233 -12.07 -3.23 3.99
C THR A 233 -10.85 -2.74 4.75
N ALA A 234 -9.85 -2.27 4.02
CA ALA A 234 -8.71 -1.55 4.56
C ALA A 234 -8.48 -0.27 3.75
N SER A 235 -7.94 0.76 4.39
CA SER A 235 -7.62 2.02 3.72
C SER A 235 -6.39 2.69 4.32
N TRP A 236 -5.69 3.47 3.50
CA TRP A 236 -4.58 4.32 3.94
C TRP A 236 -4.34 5.45 2.95
N ASP A 237 -3.64 6.47 3.41
CA ASP A 237 -3.18 7.57 2.58
C ASP A 237 -1.76 7.29 2.08
N VAL A 238 -1.49 7.61 0.82
CA VAL A 238 -0.18 7.49 0.17
C VAL A 238 0.33 8.91 -0.12
N PRO A 239 1.50 9.29 0.37
CA PRO A 239 2.07 10.60 0.10
C PRO A 239 2.63 10.70 -1.31
N TRP A 240 2.63 11.92 -1.86
CA TRP A 240 3.30 12.27 -3.10
C TRP A 240 4.78 12.56 -2.85
N SER A 241 5.64 12.16 -3.77
CA SER A 241 7.03 12.60 -3.90
C SER A 241 7.19 13.38 -5.19
N ASP A 242 7.79 14.58 -5.13
CA ASP A 242 8.15 15.38 -6.31
C ASP A 242 9.46 14.88 -6.97
N GLU A 243 10.04 13.78 -6.47
CA GLU A 243 11.24 13.18 -7.01
C GLU A 243 10.90 12.22 -8.15
N GLU A 244 11.78 12.10 -9.13
CA GLU A 244 11.68 11.08 -10.17
C GLU A 244 11.71 9.68 -9.53
N MET A 245 10.89 8.75 -10.02
CA MET A 245 10.89 7.38 -9.53
C MET A 245 12.22 6.71 -9.87
N GLU A 246 12.90 6.19 -8.85
CA GLU A 246 14.21 5.55 -9.02
C GLU A 246 14.14 4.33 -9.93
N GLU A 247 15.13 4.18 -10.80
CA GLU A 247 15.32 2.93 -11.52
C GLU A 247 15.72 1.82 -10.54
N TYR A 248 14.92 0.76 -10.52
CA TYR A 248 15.15 -0.39 -9.65
C TYR A 248 14.88 -1.70 -10.39
N PHE A 249 15.93 -2.50 -10.59
CA PHE A 249 15.78 -3.85 -11.10
C PHE A 249 16.03 -4.87 -9.99
N CYS A 250 14.96 -5.57 -9.59
CA CYS A 250 15.01 -6.53 -8.49
C CYS A 250 16.13 -7.55 -8.66
N GLN A 251 16.39 -8.02 -9.88
CA GLN A 251 17.42 -9.01 -10.16
C GLN A 251 18.84 -8.48 -9.90
N ASP A 252 19.09 -7.21 -10.20
CA ASP A 252 20.42 -6.60 -10.05
C ASP A 252 20.76 -6.33 -8.58
N TYR A 253 19.76 -6.00 -7.77
CA TYR A 253 19.91 -5.70 -6.35
C TYR A 253 19.73 -6.92 -5.45
N ASN A 254 19.30 -8.05 -6.00
CA ASN A 254 19.05 -9.27 -5.26
C ASN A 254 20.31 -10.16 -5.24
N VAL A 255 21.40 -9.61 -4.73
CA VAL A 255 22.73 -10.25 -4.72
C VAL A 255 22.90 -11.28 -3.60
N ASP A 256 21.94 -11.42 -2.71
CA ASP A 256 22.04 -12.21 -1.49
C ASP A 256 20.83 -13.12 -1.27
N LEU A 257 20.40 -13.78 -2.34
CA LEU A 257 19.23 -14.67 -2.34
C LEU A 257 19.33 -15.76 -1.28
N ASP A 258 20.49 -16.32 -1.06
CA ASP A 258 20.74 -17.40 -0.10
C ASP A 258 20.50 -16.95 1.34
N HIS A 259 20.77 -15.67 1.67
CA HIS A 259 20.55 -15.10 2.98
C HIS A 259 19.15 -14.52 3.17
N ILE A 260 18.49 -14.06 2.10
CA ILE A 260 17.11 -13.58 2.16
C ILE A 260 16.14 -14.66 2.61
N VAL A 261 16.39 -15.90 2.18
CA VAL A 261 15.52 -17.03 2.46
C VAL A 261 15.91 -17.84 3.71
N GLY A 262 17.02 -17.49 4.36
CA GLY A 262 17.58 -18.24 5.50
C GLY A 262 17.96 -19.67 5.13
N GLU A 263 18.79 -20.28 5.95
CA GLU A 263 19.12 -21.71 5.82
C GLU A 263 17.90 -22.55 6.21
N GLU A 264 17.65 -23.66 5.50
CA GLU A 264 16.70 -24.65 5.96
C GLU A 264 17.21 -25.23 7.30
N PRO A 265 16.35 -25.41 8.31
CA PRO A 265 16.78 -26.11 9.52
C PRO A 265 17.15 -27.54 9.15
N GLU A 266 18.38 -27.96 9.55
CA GLU A 266 18.85 -29.34 9.45
C GLU A 266 17.97 -30.33 10.24
#